data_aecd33dca9293c227b8c12a4c1f4349c
#
_entry.id   aecd33dca9293c227b8c12a4c1f4349c
#
_cell.length_a   1.000
_cell.length_b   1.000
_cell.length_c   1.000
_cell.angle_alpha   90.00
_cell.angle_beta   90.00
_cell.angle_gamma   90.00
#
_symmetry.space_group_name_H-M   'P 1'
#
loop_
_entity.id
_entity.type
_entity.pdbx_description
1 polymer ?
#
loop_
_entity_poly.entity_id
_entity_poly.type
_entity_poly.pdbx_seq_one_letter_code
_entity_poly.pdbx_strand_id
1 'polypeptide(L)'
;MKVAATLHTTQGAIRLNLFPDHAPKTVANFVGLAEGTKEYSPANAKGGQTGPYFDGSVFHRVIDGFMIQGGDPTGTGRGGPGYNFADEFHPELQFNKPYLLAMANPGQPNRNGSQFFITVAPTTWLNFKHTIFGEVADQDSRTVVDEIARAATKADRPVKDVVIERITIEKSEG
;
A
#
# COMPACT_ATOMS: atom_id res chain seq x y z
N MET A 1 15.87 13.58 1.64
CA MET A 1 15.39 13.04 0.35
C MET A 1 13.88 12.96 0.36
N LYS A 2 13.26 13.34 -0.74
CA LYS A 2 11.82 13.18 -0.95
C LYS A 2 11.59 11.97 -1.83
N VAL A 3 10.62 11.15 -1.46
CA VAL A 3 10.24 9.95 -2.23
C VAL A 3 8.74 10.00 -2.48
N ALA A 4 8.36 9.89 -3.74
CA ALA A 4 6.97 9.82 -4.15
C ALA A 4 6.74 8.55 -4.97
N ALA A 5 5.55 8.00 -4.86
CA ALA A 5 5.13 6.85 -5.64
C ALA A 5 3.83 7.17 -6.34
N THR A 6 3.66 6.67 -7.56
CA THR A 6 2.38 6.76 -8.26
C THR A 6 1.90 5.35 -8.59
N LEU A 7 0.74 4.99 -8.04
CA LEU A 7 0.07 3.74 -8.38
C LEU A 7 -0.78 3.99 -9.62
N HIS A 8 -0.42 3.38 -10.74
CA HIS A 8 -1.20 3.49 -11.98
C HIS A 8 -2.24 2.37 -11.97
N THR A 9 -3.46 2.73 -11.56
CA THR A 9 -4.55 1.74 -11.44
C THR A 9 -5.52 1.83 -12.61
N THR A 10 -6.33 0.79 -12.76
CA THR A 10 -7.40 0.76 -13.76
C THR A 10 -8.51 1.79 -13.51
N GLN A 11 -8.53 2.41 -12.31
CA GLN A 11 -9.47 3.49 -11.96
C GLN A 11 -8.82 4.88 -12.00
N GLY A 12 -7.52 4.96 -12.27
CA GLY A 12 -6.78 6.20 -12.32
C GLY A 12 -5.51 6.16 -11.48
N ALA A 13 -4.76 7.24 -11.51
CA ALA A 13 -3.49 7.35 -10.80
C ALA A 13 -3.71 7.78 -9.34
N ILE A 14 -2.96 7.15 -8.44
CA ILE A 14 -2.90 7.54 -7.02
C ILE A 14 -1.47 7.95 -6.72
N ARG A 15 -1.25 9.23 -6.51
CA ARG A 15 0.05 9.75 -6.15
C ARG A 15 0.20 9.79 -4.64
N LEU A 16 1.34 9.29 -4.15
CA LEU A 16 1.64 9.15 -2.73
C LEU A 16 2.95 9.87 -2.40
N ASN A 17 2.96 10.60 -1.28
CA ASN A 17 4.18 11.06 -0.66
C ASN A 17 4.59 10.04 0.40
N LEU A 18 5.80 9.50 0.31
CA LEU A 18 6.30 8.53 1.27
C LEU A 18 7.10 9.24 2.36
N PHE A 19 7.25 8.57 3.52
CA PHE A 19 7.90 9.14 4.70
C PHE A 19 9.20 8.39 5.04
N PRO A 20 10.29 8.57 4.26
CA PRO A 20 11.53 7.82 4.49
C PRO A 20 12.22 8.16 5.80
N ASP A 21 12.01 9.36 6.35
CA ASP A 21 12.63 9.75 7.62
C ASP A 21 11.92 9.13 8.83
N HIS A 22 10.60 8.89 8.72
CA HIS A 22 9.78 8.33 9.80
C HIS A 22 9.75 6.80 9.77
N ALA A 23 9.80 6.21 8.57
CA ALA A 23 9.69 4.76 8.38
C ALA A 23 10.69 4.29 7.31
N PRO A 24 11.99 4.41 7.57
CA PRO A 24 13.00 4.17 6.53
C PRO A 24 13.03 2.75 5.98
N LYS A 25 12.85 1.74 6.82
CA LYS A 25 12.86 0.34 6.37
C LYS A 25 11.60 0.01 5.58
N THR A 26 10.46 0.54 6.01
CA THR A 26 9.18 0.33 5.35
C THR A 26 9.17 0.98 3.96
N VAL A 27 9.65 2.21 3.86
CA VAL A 27 9.76 2.91 2.57
C VAL A 27 10.74 2.17 1.65
N ALA A 28 11.90 1.76 2.16
CA ALA A 28 12.89 1.02 1.38
C ALA A 28 12.32 -0.31 0.86
N ASN A 29 11.55 -1.01 1.67
CA ASN A 29 10.88 -2.24 1.26
C ASN A 29 9.86 -1.99 0.14
N PHE A 30 8.99 -1.03 0.32
CA PHE A 30 7.96 -0.68 -0.68
C PHE A 30 8.60 -0.28 -2.01
N VAL A 31 9.57 0.63 -1.95
CA VAL A 31 10.28 1.10 -3.14
C VAL A 31 11.03 -0.04 -3.83
N GLY A 32 11.74 -0.87 -3.08
CA GLY A 32 12.49 -1.99 -3.64
C GLY A 32 11.59 -3.02 -4.32
N LEU A 33 10.45 -3.33 -3.74
CA LEU A 33 9.46 -4.21 -4.35
C LEU A 33 8.84 -3.56 -5.60
N ALA A 34 8.48 -2.28 -5.51
CA ALA A 34 7.88 -1.56 -6.63
C ALA A 34 8.81 -1.48 -7.84
N GLU A 35 10.09 -1.23 -7.61
CA GLU A 35 11.11 -1.14 -8.67
C GLU A 35 11.63 -2.50 -9.14
N GLY A 36 11.39 -3.56 -8.37
CA GLY A 36 11.90 -4.89 -8.68
C GLY A 36 13.36 -5.09 -8.29
N THR A 37 13.92 -4.24 -7.43
CA THR A 37 15.30 -4.32 -6.97
C THR A 37 15.46 -5.16 -5.71
N LYS A 38 14.34 -5.49 -5.03
CA LYS A 38 14.35 -6.32 -3.83
C LYS A 38 13.90 -7.73 -4.17
N GLU A 39 14.63 -8.72 -3.67
CA GLU A 39 14.28 -10.13 -3.86
C GLU A 39 13.01 -10.50 -3.11
N TYR A 40 12.22 -11.37 -3.71
CA TYR A 40 10.98 -11.88 -3.13
C TYR A 40 10.66 -13.28 -3.67
N SER A 41 9.77 -13.97 -2.95
CA SER A 41 9.28 -15.30 -3.35
C SER A 41 7.93 -15.52 -2.64
N PRO A 42 6.99 -16.34 -3.15
CA PRO A 42 7.18 -17.19 -4.33
C PRO A 42 7.09 -16.48 -5.66
N ALA A 43 6.05 -15.70 -5.95
CA ALA A 43 5.90 -15.11 -7.27
C ALA A 43 5.10 -13.80 -7.20
N ASN A 44 5.32 -12.92 -8.19
CA ASN A 44 4.47 -11.74 -8.40
C ASN A 44 3.17 -12.15 -9.10
N ALA A 45 2.26 -11.18 -9.32
CA ALA A 45 0.95 -11.45 -9.92
C ALA A 45 1.02 -11.97 -11.37
N LYS A 46 2.15 -11.77 -12.04
CA LYS A 46 2.40 -12.24 -13.41
C LYS A 46 3.07 -13.62 -13.44
N GLY A 47 3.32 -14.21 -12.28
CA GLY A 47 3.91 -15.54 -12.15
C GLY A 47 5.44 -15.58 -12.11
N GLY A 48 6.12 -14.43 -12.16
CA GLY A 48 7.57 -14.34 -12.09
C GLY A 48 8.10 -14.10 -10.69
N GLN A 49 9.38 -14.31 -10.48
CA GLN A 49 10.06 -14.06 -9.20
C GLN A 49 11.07 -12.92 -9.31
N THR A 50 11.02 -12.15 -10.40
CA THR A 50 11.88 -10.99 -10.64
C THR A 50 11.04 -9.86 -11.24
N GLY A 51 11.59 -8.64 -11.19
CA GLY A 51 10.93 -7.46 -11.71
C GLY A 51 9.96 -6.83 -10.71
N PRO A 52 9.21 -5.80 -11.14
CA PRO A 52 8.30 -5.08 -10.26
C PRO A 52 7.25 -5.99 -9.61
N TYR A 53 7.26 -6.03 -8.30
CA TYR A 53 6.48 -6.98 -7.51
C TYR A 53 4.96 -6.71 -7.55
N PHE A 54 4.58 -5.44 -7.52
CA PHE A 54 3.17 -5.04 -7.40
C PHE A 54 2.42 -5.04 -8.72
N ASP A 55 3.11 -5.09 -9.85
CA ASP A 55 2.48 -4.99 -11.17
C ASP A 55 1.49 -6.14 -11.39
N GLY A 56 0.26 -5.78 -11.73
CA GLY A 56 -0.82 -6.75 -11.95
C GLY A 56 -1.57 -7.17 -10.69
N SER A 57 -1.16 -6.72 -9.51
CA SER A 57 -1.88 -7.03 -8.27
C SER A 57 -3.14 -6.16 -8.12
N VAL A 58 -4.08 -6.59 -7.29
CA VAL A 58 -5.38 -5.94 -7.16
C VAL A 58 -5.59 -5.41 -5.75
N PHE A 59 -6.53 -4.46 -5.60
CA PHE A 59 -7.08 -4.10 -4.31
C PHE A 59 -8.10 -5.17 -3.92
N HIS A 60 -7.66 -6.14 -3.16
CA HIS A 60 -8.45 -7.35 -2.84
C HIS A 60 -9.43 -7.16 -1.68
N ARG A 61 -9.28 -6.09 -0.90
CA ARG A 61 -10.17 -5.79 0.23
C ARG A 61 -10.46 -4.29 0.26
N VAL A 62 -11.73 -3.94 0.14
CA VAL A 62 -12.19 -2.56 0.05
C VAL A 62 -13.39 -2.39 0.96
N ILE A 63 -13.34 -1.43 1.88
CA ILE A 63 -14.43 -1.12 2.80
C ILE A 63 -14.68 0.38 2.74
N ASP A 64 -15.85 0.76 2.20
CA ASP A 64 -16.26 2.17 2.11
C ASP A 64 -16.30 2.79 3.51
N GLY A 65 -15.80 4.02 3.61
CA GLY A 65 -15.72 4.71 4.90
C GLY A 65 -14.57 4.25 5.80
N PHE A 66 -13.73 3.30 5.34
CA PHE A 66 -12.61 2.79 6.11
C PHE A 66 -11.31 2.83 5.31
N MET A 67 -11.11 1.90 4.37
CA MET A 67 -9.83 1.78 3.66
C MET A 67 -9.92 0.94 2.38
N ILE A 68 -8.88 1.05 1.54
CA ILE A 68 -8.64 0.14 0.43
C ILE A 68 -7.30 -0.56 0.67
N GLN A 69 -7.25 -1.88 0.46
CA GLN A 69 -6.07 -2.71 0.76
C GLN A 69 -5.64 -3.52 -0.45
N GLY A 70 -4.34 -3.53 -0.70
CA GLY A 70 -3.72 -4.28 -1.79
C GLY A 70 -2.31 -4.73 -1.43
N GLY A 71 -1.51 -5.05 -2.45
CA GLY A 71 -0.11 -5.42 -2.26
C GLY A 71 0.13 -6.92 -2.11
N ASP A 72 -0.90 -7.75 -2.27
CA ASP A 72 -0.79 -9.20 -2.27
C ASP A 72 -0.86 -9.72 -3.71
N PRO A 73 0.22 -10.30 -4.25
CA PRO A 73 0.22 -10.79 -5.64
C PRO A 73 -0.81 -11.89 -5.91
N THR A 74 -1.21 -12.63 -4.87
CA THR A 74 -2.21 -13.70 -5.02
C THR A 74 -3.64 -13.16 -5.00
N GLY A 75 -3.83 -11.94 -4.50
CA GLY A 75 -5.16 -11.33 -4.38
C GLY A 75 -6.07 -11.99 -3.34
N THR A 76 -5.52 -12.82 -2.46
CA THR A 76 -6.30 -13.58 -1.45
C THR A 76 -6.25 -12.97 -0.05
N GLY A 77 -5.32 -12.04 0.19
CA GLY A 77 -5.03 -11.52 1.51
C GLY A 77 -4.04 -12.37 2.29
N ARG A 78 -3.58 -13.48 1.72
CA ARG A 78 -2.68 -14.43 2.38
C ARG A 78 -1.28 -14.45 1.77
N GLY A 79 -1.07 -13.78 0.63
CA GLY A 79 0.20 -13.74 -0.04
C GLY A 79 1.12 -12.66 0.50
N GLY A 80 2.39 -12.75 0.15
CA GLY A 80 3.40 -11.79 0.55
C GLY A 80 4.72 -12.07 -0.13
N PRO A 81 5.78 -11.33 0.23
CA PRO A 81 7.07 -11.39 -0.46
C PRO A 81 8.01 -12.48 0.04
N GLY A 82 7.55 -13.34 0.98
CA GLY A 82 8.36 -14.44 1.51
C GLY A 82 9.21 -14.09 2.71
N TYR A 83 9.02 -12.89 3.28
CA TYR A 83 9.73 -12.43 4.48
C TYR A 83 8.86 -11.48 5.28
N ASN A 84 9.26 -11.20 6.52
CA ASN A 84 8.63 -10.17 7.36
C ASN A 84 9.72 -9.19 7.83
N PHE A 85 9.29 -7.96 8.16
CA PHE A 85 10.17 -6.96 8.76
C PHE A 85 9.47 -6.20 9.88
N ALA A 86 10.27 -5.50 10.68
CA ALA A 86 9.81 -4.86 11.91
C ALA A 86 8.88 -3.68 11.69
N ASP A 87 7.99 -3.44 12.65
CA ASP A 87 7.19 -2.22 12.71
C ASP A 87 8.07 -1.00 12.92
N GLU A 88 7.64 0.13 12.37
CA GLU A 88 8.31 1.43 12.53
C GLU A 88 7.27 2.47 12.95
N PHE A 89 6.86 2.41 14.22
CA PHE A 89 5.92 3.40 14.75
C PHE A 89 6.63 4.69 15.09
N HIS A 90 6.01 5.81 14.75
CA HIS A 90 6.55 7.13 15.05
C HIS A 90 5.47 7.96 15.75
N PRO A 91 5.79 8.64 16.87
CA PRO A 91 4.78 9.38 17.64
C PRO A 91 4.12 10.53 16.87
N GLU A 92 4.79 11.06 15.84
CA GLU A 92 4.21 12.09 14.98
C GLU A 92 3.21 11.55 13.96
N LEU A 93 3.18 10.23 13.74
CA LEU A 93 2.32 9.60 12.74
C LEU A 93 1.21 8.82 13.42
N GLN A 94 0.00 9.35 13.34
CA GLN A 94 -1.19 8.73 13.91
C GLN A 94 -2.33 8.77 12.90
N PHE A 95 -3.27 7.84 13.04
CA PHE A 95 -4.43 7.71 12.15
C PHE A 95 -5.53 8.71 12.53
N ASN A 96 -5.17 10.00 12.63
CA ASN A 96 -6.07 11.06 13.04
C ASN A 96 -6.69 11.84 11.86
N LYS A 97 -6.41 11.42 10.65
CA LYS A 97 -6.94 12.01 9.41
C LYS A 97 -7.05 10.92 8.33
N PRO A 98 -7.83 11.15 7.25
CA PRO A 98 -7.91 10.20 6.14
C PRO A 98 -6.69 10.27 5.22
N TYR A 99 -6.65 9.34 4.28
CA TYR A 99 -5.68 9.27 3.18
C TYR A 99 -4.25 8.99 3.61
N LEU A 100 -4.09 8.18 4.65
CA LEU A 100 -2.79 7.69 5.10
C LEU A 100 -2.51 6.32 4.50
N LEU A 101 -1.25 6.11 4.13
CA LEU A 101 -0.73 4.84 3.60
C LEU A 101 -0.02 4.11 4.73
N ALA A 102 -0.42 2.88 4.98
CA ALA A 102 0.14 2.09 6.08
C ALA A 102 0.26 0.62 5.68
N MET A 103 1.08 -0.13 6.46
CA MET A 103 1.27 -1.56 6.25
C MET A 103 0.15 -2.36 6.91
N ALA A 104 -0.45 -3.27 6.14
CA ALA A 104 -1.32 -4.30 6.70
C ALA A 104 -0.48 -5.36 7.41
N ASN A 105 -1.04 -5.97 8.44
CA ASN A 105 -0.42 -7.08 9.15
C ASN A 105 -1.51 -8.00 9.73
N PRO A 106 -1.15 -9.22 10.15
CA PRO A 106 -2.15 -10.18 10.66
C PRO A 106 -2.56 -9.95 12.13
N GLY A 107 -2.26 -8.76 12.68
CA GLY A 107 -2.57 -8.44 14.08
C GLY A 107 -1.46 -8.82 15.05
N GLN A 108 -0.28 -9.17 14.56
CA GLN A 108 0.90 -9.53 15.35
C GLN A 108 2.02 -8.53 15.06
N PRO A 109 2.88 -8.22 16.06
CA PRO A 109 3.97 -7.27 15.85
C PRO A 109 5.04 -7.83 14.90
N ASN A 110 5.67 -6.92 14.16
CA ASN A 110 6.81 -7.23 13.30
C ASN A 110 6.52 -8.25 12.20
N ARG A 111 5.29 -8.24 11.66
CA ARG A 111 4.84 -9.15 10.60
C ARG A 111 4.50 -8.41 9.31
N ASN A 112 5.25 -7.35 9.00
CA ASN A 112 5.06 -6.59 7.76
C ASN A 112 5.69 -7.33 6.59
N GLY A 113 4.99 -7.35 5.47
CA GLY A 113 5.46 -7.95 4.22
C GLY A 113 5.29 -7.01 3.04
N SER A 114 4.23 -7.19 2.26
CA SER A 114 3.96 -6.35 1.10
C SER A 114 2.57 -5.72 1.10
N GLN A 115 1.63 -6.25 1.85
CA GLN A 115 0.27 -5.72 1.85
C GLN A 115 0.22 -4.36 2.53
N PHE A 116 -0.49 -3.44 1.90
CA PHE A 116 -0.66 -2.08 2.41
C PHE A 116 -2.12 -1.65 2.27
N PHE A 117 -2.49 -0.59 2.98
CA PHE A 117 -3.81 -0.01 2.84
C PHE A 117 -3.74 1.52 2.84
N ILE A 118 -4.75 2.13 2.25
CA ILE A 118 -4.92 3.59 2.24
C ILE A 118 -6.26 3.87 2.91
N THR A 119 -6.24 4.68 3.96
CA THR A 119 -7.47 5.01 4.71
C THR A 119 -8.27 6.08 3.99
N VAL A 120 -9.59 6.06 4.18
CA VAL A 120 -10.50 7.11 3.67
C VAL A 120 -11.22 7.85 4.81
N ALA A 121 -10.83 7.56 6.05
CA ALA A 121 -11.38 8.19 7.25
C ALA A 121 -10.32 8.14 8.37
N PRO A 122 -10.46 8.95 9.44
CA PRO A 122 -9.63 8.75 10.63
C PRO A 122 -9.90 7.37 11.24
N THR A 123 -8.85 6.65 11.61
CA THR A 123 -8.93 5.27 12.14
C THR A 123 -8.05 5.14 13.37
N THR A 124 -8.33 5.95 14.40
CA THR A 124 -7.45 6.08 15.57
C THR A 124 -7.21 4.78 16.33
N TRP A 125 -8.10 3.79 16.22
CA TRP A 125 -7.90 2.47 16.82
C TRP A 125 -6.74 1.70 16.21
N LEU A 126 -6.18 2.15 15.09
CA LEU A 126 -5.02 1.54 14.43
C LEU A 126 -3.68 2.16 14.87
N ASN A 127 -3.71 3.21 15.69
CA ASN A 127 -2.49 3.88 16.16
C ASN A 127 -1.55 2.89 16.84
N PHE A 128 -0.27 2.90 16.44
CA PHE A 128 0.79 2.05 16.98
C PHE A 128 0.52 0.55 16.85
N LYS A 129 -0.31 0.19 15.87
CA LYS A 129 -0.57 -1.21 15.47
C LYS A 129 -0.18 -1.46 14.01
N HIS A 130 -0.16 -0.40 13.21
CA HIS A 130 0.22 -0.44 11.78
C HIS A 130 1.19 0.68 11.49
N THR A 131 2.25 0.38 10.74
CA THR A 131 3.26 1.37 10.36
C THR A 131 2.71 2.29 9.27
N ILE A 132 2.61 3.58 9.58
CA ILE A 132 2.26 4.62 8.60
C ILE A 132 3.55 5.00 7.88
N PHE A 133 3.55 4.97 6.54
CA PHE A 133 4.75 5.29 5.78
C PHE A 133 4.53 6.22 4.60
N GLY A 134 3.33 6.78 4.46
CA GLY A 134 3.04 7.75 3.42
C GLY A 134 1.64 8.35 3.53
N GLU A 135 1.31 9.21 2.58
CA GLU A 135 -0.02 9.81 2.46
C GLU A 135 -0.34 10.10 1.00
N VAL A 136 -1.63 10.23 0.70
CA VAL A 136 -2.09 10.63 -0.64
C VAL A 136 -1.70 12.08 -0.87
N ALA A 137 -1.08 12.36 -2.02
CA ALA A 137 -0.38 13.63 -2.27
C ALA A 137 -1.29 14.78 -2.70
N ASP A 138 -2.39 14.50 -3.41
CA ASP A 138 -3.20 15.54 -4.02
C ASP A 138 -4.69 15.16 -4.10
N GLN A 139 -5.52 16.13 -4.46
CA GLN A 139 -6.97 15.95 -4.50
C GLN A 139 -7.42 14.97 -5.59
N ASP A 140 -6.78 15.00 -6.76
CA ASP A 140 -7.14 14.07 -7.83
C ASP A 140 -6.91 12.62 -7.41
N SER A 141 -5.80 12.36 -6.71
CA SER A 141 -5.51 11.03 -6.18
C SER A 141 -6.49 10.62 -5.08
N ARG A 142 -6.89 11.54 -4.21
CA ARG A 142 -7.92 11.29 -3.18
C ARG A 142 -9.25 10.90 -3.81
N THR A 143 -9.62 11.56 -4.88
CA THR A 143 -10.84 11.23 -5.64
C THR A 143 -10.79 9.80 -6.15
N VAL A 144 -9.65 9.36 -6.70
CA VAL A 144 -9.48 7.97 -7.17
C VAL A 144 -9.62 6.99 -6.01
N VAL A 145 -8.97 7.26 -4.89
CA VAL A 145 -9.07 6.40 -3.69
C VAL A 145 -10.52 6.29 -3.22
N ASP A 146 -11.24 7.40 -3.16
CA ASP A 146 -12.65 7.43 -2.75
C ASP A 146 -13.52 6.62 -3.70
N GLU A 147 -13.29 6.73 -5.01
CA GLU A 147 -14.04 5.97 -6.01
C GLU A 147 -13.79 4.46 -5.86
N ILE A 148 -12.56 4.05 -5.61
CA ILE A 148 -12.24 2.64 -5.35
C ILE A 148 -12.94 2.17 -4.08
N ALA A 149 -12.93 2.98 -3.01
CA ALA A 149 -13.56 2.63 -1.74
C ALA A 149 -15.08 2.45 -1.86
N ARG A 150 -15.71 3.15 -2.81
CA ARG A 150 -17.16 3.08 -3.06
C ARG A 150 -17.54 2.02 -4.09
N ALA A 151 -16.59 1.32 -4.67
CA ALA A 151 -16.86 0.31 -5.68
C ALA A 151 -17.77 -0.79 -5.12
N ALA A 152 -18.60 -1.37 -5.98
CA ALA A 152 -19.42 -2.52 -5.59
C ALA A 152 -18.55 -3.68 -5.16
N THR A 153 -18.86 -4.28 -4.01
CA THR A 153 -18.07 -5.36 -3.43
C THR A 153 -18.94 -6.57 -3.12
N LYS A 154 -18.25 -7.72 -3.00
CA LYS A 154 -18.84 -8.95 -2.44
C LYS A 154 -17.81 -9.49 -1.45
N ALA A 155 -18.20 -9.61 -0.18
CA ALA A 155 -17.30 -9.98 0.92
C ALA A 155 -16.04 -9.08 0.94
N ASP A 156 -16.24 -7.77 0.79
CA ASP A 156 -15.23 -6.72 0.79
C ASP A 156 -14.24 -6.77 -0.39
N ARG A 157 -14.45 -7.66 -1.35
CA ARG A 157 -13.65 -7.69 -2.58
C ARG A 157 -14.42 -6.98 -3.70
N PRO A 158 -13.78 -6.05 -4.45
CA PRO A 158 -14.44 -5.41 -5.58
C PRO A 158 -14.95 -6.45 -6.58
N VAL A 159 -16.20 -6.31 -7.00
CA VAL A 159 -16.82 -7.20 -8.00
C VAL A 159 -16.04 -7.11 -9.31
N LYS A 160 -15.62 -5.91 -9.66
CA LYS A 160 -14.73 -5.67 -10.81
C LYS A 160 -13.34 -5.35 -10.25
N ASP A 161 -12.34 -6.15 -10.62
CA ASP A 161 -10.99 -5.97 -10.13
C ASP A 161 -10.45 -4.57 -10.42
N VAL A 162 -9.89 -3.95 -9.40
CA VAL A 162 -9.11 -2.72 -9.52
C VAL A 162 -7.65 -3.12 -9.50
N VAL A 163 -6.99 -3.03 -10.65
CA VAL A 163 -5.64 -3.54 -10.85
C VAL A 163 -4.62 -2.41 -10.73
N ILE A 164 -3.54 -2.66 -10.00
CA ILE A 164 -2.35 -1.81 -10.04
C ILE A 164 -1.54 -2.28 -11.25
N GLU A 165 -1.56 -1.48 -12.31
CA GLU A 165 -0.88 -1.84 -13.55
C GLU A 165 0.63 -1.72 -13.42
N ARG A 166 1.07 -0.66 -12.73
CA ARG A 166 2.48 -0.42 -12.40
C ARG A 166 2.58 0.63 -11.31
N ILE A 167 3.76 0.73 -10.71
CA ILE A 167 4.09 1.78 -9.74
C ILE A 167 5.34 2.49 -10.22
N THR A 168 5.28 3.81 -10.33
CA THR A 168 6.47 4.63 -10.64
C THR A 168 6.96 5.29 -9.36
N ILE A 169 8.28 5.33 -9.19
CA ILE A 169 8.93 5.91 -8.02
C ILE A 169 9.72 7.14 -8.46
N GLU A 170 9.55 8.24 -7.74
CA GLU A 170 10.30 9.47 -7.95
C GLU A 170 11.09 9.79 -6.68
N LYS A 171 12.40 10.01 -6.82
CA LYS A 171 13.28 10.40 -5.72
C LYS A 171 13.90 11.75 -6.04
N SER A 172 13.89 12.67 -5.09
CA SER A 172 14.48 13.99 -5.28
C SER A 172 15.18 14.46 -4.02
N GLU A 173 16.23 15.26 -4.22
CA GLU A 173 16.87 15.99 -3.15
C GLU A 173 15.93 17.12 -2.73
N GLY A 174 15.75 17.30 -1.48
CA GLY A 174 14.83 18.32 -1.05
C GLY A 174 14.91 18.62 0.40
#